data_eab4da07e746754eae6f60eb6abc498a
#
_entry.id   eab4da07e746754eae6f60eb6abc498a
#
_cell.length_a   1.000
_cell.length_b   1.000
_cell.length_c   1.000
_cell.angle_alpha   90.00
_cell.angle_beta   90.00
_cell.angle_gamma   90.00
#
_symmetry.space_group_name_H-M   'P 1'
#
loop_
_entity.id
_entity.type
_entity.pdbx_description
1 polymer ?
#
loop_
_entity_poly.entity_id
_entity_poly.type
_entity_poly.pdbx_seq_one_letter_code
_entity_poly.pdbx_strand_id
1 'polypeptide(L)'
;MSHVLQNLDVEYLYEAPLAMEREKLADVVLESLRLENRKPDLTEWMEMVNDLRNPEATVNIAMVGKYTQLHDAYLSVVEALKHGGISCRAKVELTWVDSEELNEKNLDQMLHKVDGILVPGGFGNRGTEGMILAAQYARVHKIPYLGICLGMQMAIVEFARHVLGYEDANLSLIHISEPTRH
;
A
#
# COMPACT_ATOMS: atom_id res chain seq x y z
N MET A 1 34.50 -9.03 26.79
CA MET A 1 33.23 -9.65 26.37
C MET A 1 33.16 -9.58 24.86
N SER A 2 32.75 -10.64 24.19
CA SER A 2 32.58 -10.59 22.75
C SER A 2 31.28 -9.83 22.45
N HIS A 3 31.37 -8.71 21.74
CA HIS A 3 30.21 -7.95 21.24
C HIS A 3 29.63 -8.61 19.96
N VAL A 4 29.43 -9.92 20.00
CA VAL A 4 28.84 -10.70 18.91
C VAL A 4 27.42 -11.02 19.29
N LEU A 5 26.49 -10.55 18.47
CA LEU A 5 25.06 -10.78 18.62
C LEU A 5 24.57 -11.61 17.45
N GLN A 6 23.63 -12.51 17.70
CA GLN A 6 22.99 -13.28 16.63
C GLN A 6 21.87 -12.46 16.01
N ASN A 7 21.86 -12.36 14.68
CA ASN A 7 20.74 -11.86 13.93
C ASN A 7 20.12 -13.03 13.15
N LEU A 8 19.18 -13.71 13.78
CA LEU A 8 18.46 -14.83 13.19
C LEU A 8 17.31 -14.33 12.32
N ASP A 9 16.97 -15.12 11.32
CA ASP A 9 15.78 -14.85 10.49
C ASP A 9 14.52 -14.89 11.35
N VAL A 10 13.60 -13.98 11.05
CA VAL A 10 12.29 -13.86 11.69
C VAL A 10 11.20 -14.07 10.65
N GLU A 11 10.04 -14.54 11.07
CA GLU A 11 8.91 -14.78 10.17
C GLU A 11 8.36 -13.45 9.63
N TYR A 12 8.26 -12.46 10.52
CA TYR A 12 7.82 -11.10 10.17
C TYR A 12 8.92 -10.11 10.50
N LEU A 13 9.21 -9.19 9.58
CA LEU A 13 10.26 -8.19 9.76
C LEU A 13 10.10 -7.38 11.07
N TYR A 14 8.87 -7.11 11.46
CA TYR A 14 8.54 -6.37 12.69
C TYR A 14 8.88 -7.11 13.98
N GLU A 15 9.25 -8.38 13.91
CA GLU A 15 9.77 -9.15 15.06
C GLU A 15 11.25 -8.89 15.32
N ALA A 16 12.00 -8.37 14.33
CA ALA A 16 13.43 -8.16 14.44
C ALA A 16 13.83 -7.31 15.66
N PRO A 17 13.16 -6.19 16.01
CA PRO A 17 13.46 -5.44 17.23
C PRO A 17 13.33 -6.27 18.50
N LEU A 18 12.32 -7.15 18.59
CA LEU A 18 12.11 -8.04 19.73
C LEU A 18 13.19 -9.12 19.81
N ALA A 19 13.63 -9.63 18.66
CA ALA A 19 14.73 -10.59 18.59
C ALA A 19 16.05 -9.94 19.03
N MET A 20 16.35 -8.74 18.55
CA MET A 20 17.55 -8.00 18.92
C MET A 20 17.56 -7.60 20.41
N GLU A 21 16.41 -7.29 21.00
CA GLU A 21 16.33 -7.00 22.44
C GLU A 21 16.59 -8.27 23.28
N ARG A 22 16.11 -9.44 22.85
CA ARG A 22 16.44 -10.72 23.48
C ARG A 22 17.95 -11.00 23.51
N GLU A 23 18.65 -10.61 22.45
CA GLU A 23 20.11 -10.68 22.33
C GLU A 23 20.83 -9.53 23.07
N LYS A 24 20.10 -8.63 23.74
CA LYS A 24 20.62 -7.49 24.49
C LYS A 24 21.42 -6.49 23.65
N LEU A 25 20.98 -6.27 22.39
CA LEU A 25 21.63 -5.31 21.50
C LEU A 25 21.69 -3.90 22.12
N ALA A 26 20.59 -3.44 22.72
CA ALA A 26 20.54 -2.13 23.35
C ALA A 26 21.56 -2.01 24.49
N ASP A 27 21.67 -3.02 25.37
CA ASP A 27 22.64 -3.04 26.48
C ASP A 27 24.08 -2.92 25.96
N VAL A 28 24.44 -3.70 24.94
CA VAL A 28 25.80 -3.71 24.34
C VAL A 28 26.13 -2.36 23.70
N VAL A 29 25.18 -1.77 22.99
CA VAL A 29 25.38 -0.46 22.33
C VAL A 29 25.54 0.65 23.36
N LEU A 30 24.66 0.71 24.36
CA LEU A 30 24.70 1.73 25.40
C LEU A 30 25.99 1.64 26.25
N GLU A 31 26.41 0.41 26.61
CA GLU A 31 27.69 0.17 27.28
C GLU A 31 28.88 0.67 26.43
N SER A 32 28.90 0.32 25.15
CA SER A 32 29.98 0.72 24.24
C SER A 32 30.06 2.23 24.04
N LEU A 33 28.93 2.92 24.02
CA LEU A 33 28.83 4.37 23.91
C LEU A 33 28.96 5.09 25.25
N ARG A 34 29.09 4.37 26.36
CA ARG A 34 29.12 4.90 27.75
C ARG A 34 27.88 5.76 28.06
N LEU A 35 26.73 5.36 27.56
CA LEU A 35 25.44 5.98 27.83
C LEU A 35 24.75 5.25 29.00
N GLU A 36 23.85 5.98 29.66
CA GLU A 36 23.01 5.40 30.71
C GLU A 36 22.13 4.30 30.11
N ASN A 37 22.16 3.12 30.71
CA ASN A 37 21.34 2.00 30.28
C ASN A 37 19.89 2.21 30.79
N ARG A 38 18.96 2.36 29.85
CA ARG A 38 17.51 2.43 30.10
C ARG A 38 16.86 1.27 29.37
N LYS A 39 16.11 0.46 30.10
CA LYS A 39 15.34 -0.61 29.47
C LYS A 39 14.24 -0.02 28.58
N PRO A 40 14.15 -0.45 27.32
CA PRO A 40 13.05 0.00 26.45
C PRO A 40 11.73 -0.61 26.92
N ASP A 41 10.66 0.16 26.82
CA ASP A 41 9.30 -0.38 26.90
C ASP A 41 8.85 -0.77 25.49
N LEU A 42 8.70 -2.06 25.27
CA LEU A 42 8.28 -2.63 23.98
C LEU A 42 6.86 -3.21 24.03
N THR A 43 6.06 -2.82 25.02
CA THR A 43 4.70 -3.36 25.21
C THR A 43 3.83 -3.15 23.96
N GLU A 44 3.72 -1.92 23.48
CA GLU A 44 2.94 -1.60 22.27
C GLU A 44 3.49 -2.31 21.02
N TRP A 45 4.82 -2.48 20.94
CA TRP A 45 5.44 -3.20 19.82
C TRP A 45 5.12 -4.70 19.86
N MET A 46 5.10 -5.29 21.05
CA MET A 46 4.70 -6.69 21.21
C MET A 46 3.22 -6.92 20.88
N GLU A 47 2.34 -6.00 21.27
CA GLU A 47 0.93 -6.03 20.91
C GLU A 47 0.74 -5.95 19.40
N MET A 48 1.41 -5.01 18.73
CA MET A 48 1.40 -4.88 17.27
C MET A 48 1.85 -6.17 16.56
N VAL A 49 2.94 -6.78 17.02
CA VAL A 49 3.44 -8.04 16.45
C VAL A 49 2.45 -9.18 16.71
N ASN A 50 1.80 -9.19 17.87
CA ASN A 50 0.76 -10.18 18.17
C ASN A 50 -0.45 -10.03 17.22
N ASP A 51 -0.92 -8.82 16.96
CA ASP A 51 -2.03 -8.55 16.04
C ASP A 51 -1.65 -8.92 14.59
N LEU A 52 -0.39 -8.70 14.20
CA LEU A 52 0.12 -9.14 12.90
C LEU A 52 0.10 -10.67 12.75
N ARG A 53 0.45 -11.40 13.81
CA ARG A 53 0.49 -12.87 13.81
C ARG A 53 -0.90 -13.51 13.88
N ASN A 54 -1.84 -12.84 14.53
CA ASN A 54 -3.17 -13.37 14.84
C ASN A 54 -4.28 -12.47 14.30
N PRO A 55 -4.37 -12.28 12.98
CA PRO A 55 -5.42 -11.46 12.39
C PRO A 55 -6.80 -12.11 12.61
N GLU A 56 -7.81 -11.30 12.91
CA GLU A 56 -9.21 -11.75 13.12
C GLU A 56 -9.98 -11.87 11.80
N ALA A 57 -9.51 -11.23 10.74
CA ALA A 57 -10.14 -11.20 9.43
C ALA A 57 -9.09 -11.19 8.30
N THR A 58 -9.54 -11.44 7.08
CA THR A 58 -8.75 -11.23 5.86
C THR A 58 -9.51 -10.32 4.93
N VAL A 59 -8.82 -9.32 4.35
CA VAL A 59 -9.36 -8.43 3.34
C VAL A 59 -8.52 -8.50 2.08
N ASN A 60 -9.17 -8.58 0.92
CA ASN A 60 -8.52 -8.61 -0.38
C ASN A 60 -8.61 -7.24 -1.04
N ILE A 61 -7.45 -6.60 -1.28
CA ILE A 61 -7.36 -5.29 -1.92
C ILE A 61 -6.80 -5.45 -3.34
N ALA A 62 -7.56 -5.02 -4.34
CA ALA A 62 -7.02 -4.91 -5.69
C ALA A 62 -6.10 -3.69 -5.79
N MET A 63 -4.84 -3.94 -6.12
CA MET A 63 -3.86 -2.92 -6.48
C MET A 63 -3.86 -2.74 -8.00
N VAL A 64 -4.59 -1.74 -8.49
CA VAL A 64 -4.71 -1.49 -9.93
C VAL A 64 -3.69 -0.46 -10.37
N GLY A 65 -2.62 -0.88 -11.00
CA GLY A 65 -1.47 -0.02 -11.31
C GLY A 65 -0.80 -0.33 -12.63
N LYS A 66 0.21 0.49 -12.97
CA LYS A 66 1.02 0.37 -14.19
C LYS A 66 2.25 -0.51 -14.03
N TYR A 67 2.73 -0.69 -12.80
CA TYR A 67 4.01 -1.34 -12.50
C TYR A 67 3.81 -2.61 -11.68
N THR A 68 2.73 -3.34 -11.95
CA THR A 68 2.31 -4.51 -11.17
C THR A 68 3.30 -5.67 -11.23
N GLN A 69 4.15 -5.72 -12.27
CA GLN A 69 5.22 -6.70 -12.40
C GLN A 69 6.47 -6.33 -11.59
N LEU A 70 6.61 -5.07 -11.19
CA LEU A 70 7.71 -4.56 -10.36
C LEU A 70 7.15 -4.15 -9.00
N HIS A 71 6.92 -5.13 -8.13
CA HIS A 71 6.29 -4.93 -6.82
C HIS A 71 7.01 -3.89 -5.96
N ASP A 72 8.34 -3.77 -6.10
CA ASP A 72 9.14 -2.79 -5.37
C ASP A 72 8.74 -1.33 -5.66
N ALA A 73 8.17 -1.06 -6.84
CA ALA A 73 7.66 0.28 -7.17
C ALA A 73 6.54 0.75 -6.23
N TYR A 74 5.84 -0.19 -5.59
CA TYR A 74 4.73 0.08 -4.68
C TYR A 74 4.99 -0.36 -3.24
N LEU A 75 6.25 -0.66 -2.89
CA LEU A 75 6.61 -1.19 -1.57
C LEU A 75 6.05 -0.34 -0.41
N SER A 76 6.16 0.99 -0.49
CA SER A 76 5.65 1.88 0.56
C SER A 76 4.12 1.83 0.69
N VAL A 77 3.41 1.64 -0.41
CA VAL A 77 1.94 1.49 -0.41
C VAL A 77 1.55 0.14 0.19
N VAL A 78 2.26 -0.92 -0.18
CA VAL A 78 2.07 -2.27 0.38
C VAL A 78 2.29 -2.27 1.89
N GLU A 79 3.37 -1.67 2.35
CA GLU A 79 3.66 -1.57 3.79
C GLU A 79 2.61 -0.71 4.52
N ALA A 80 2.16 0.40 3.91
CA ALA A 80 1.09 1.20 4.49
C ALA A 80 -0.23 0.42 4.64
N LEU A 81 -0.57 -0.41 3.64
CA LEU A 81 -1.74 -1.30 3.72
C LEU A 81 -1.58 -2.35 4.82
N LYS A 82 -0.38 -2.94 4.97
CA LYS A 82 -0.10 -3.87 6.08
C LYS A 82 -0.26 -3.20 7.43
N HIS A 83 0.26 -1.98 7.61
CA HIS A 83 0.10 -1.23 8.86
C HIS A 83 -1.39 -0.94 9.17
N GLY A 84 -2.15 -0.54 8.14
CA GLY A 84 -3.60 -0.40 8.28
C GLY A 84 -4.29 -1.71 8.67
N GLY A 85 -3.87 -2.81 8.06
CA GLY A 85 -4.35 -4.15 8.39
C GLY A 85 -4.07 -4.53 9.84
N ILE A 86 -2.83 -4.33 10.33
CA ILE A 86 -2.47 -4.61 11.72
C ILE A 86 -3.38 -3.82 12.69
N SER A 87 -3.54 -2.52 12.45
CA SER A 87 -4.40 -1.66 13.28
C SER A 87 -5.88 -2.10 13.30
N CYS A 88 -6.32 -2.77 12.24
CA CYS A 88 -7.68 -3.31 12.11
C CYS A 88 -7.75 -4.81 12.44
N ARG A 89 -6.68 -5.44 12.91
CA ARG A 89 -6.55 -6.89 13.12
C ARG A 89 -6.94 -7.70 11.90
N ALA A 90 -6.62 -7.19 10.71
CA ALA A 90 -6.95 -7.82 9.44
C ALA A 90 -5.67 -8.12 8.65
N LYS A 91 -5.58 -9.35 8.11
CA LYS A 91 -4.58 -9.69 7.10
C LYS A 91 -4.99 -9.06 5.78
N VAL A 92 -4.11 -8.24 5.21
CA VAL A 92 -4.32 -7.70 3.87
C VAL A 92 -3.70 -8.63 2.84
N GLU A 93 -4.53 -9.13 1.92
CA GLU A 93 -4.09 -9.84 0.73
C GLU A 93 -4.23 -8.93 -0.48
N LEU A 94 -3.23 -8.95 -1.37
CA LEU A 94 -3.19 -8.07 -2.52
C LEU A 94 -3.45 -8.85 -3.81
N THR A 95 -4.44 -8.40 -4.57
CA THR A 95 -4.66 -8.81 -5.95
C THR A 95 -4.05 -7.76 -6.87
N TRP A 96 -2.98 -8.11 -7.57
CA TRP A 96 -2.30 -7.23 -8.50
C TRP A 96 -3.03 -7.22 -9.84
N VAL A 97 -3.40 -6.03 -10.30
CA VAL A 97 -4.14 -5.84 -11.55
C VAL A 97 -3.40 -4.85 -12.42
N ASP A 98 -2.95 -5.29 -13.59
CA ASP A 98 -2.36 -4.38 -14.57
C ASP A 98 -3.45 -3.52 -15.21
N SER A 99 -3.34 -2.21 -15.02
CA SER A 99 -4.31 -1.27 -15.57
C SER A 99 -4.33 -1.21 -17.09
N GLU A 100 -3.26 -1.66 -17.77
CA GLU A 100 -3.22 -1.73 -19.24
C GLU A 100 -3.99 -2.92 -19.80
N GLU A 101 -4.10 -3.98 -19.03
CA GLU A 101 -4.86 -5.18 -19.42
C GLU A 101 -6.34 -5.09 -19.05
N LEU A 102 -6.69 -4.18 -18.13
CA LEU A 102 -8.06 -4.03 -17.63
C LEU A 102 -8.97 -3.38 -18.67
N ASN A 103 -10.08 -4.06 -18.99
CA ASN A 103 -11.07 -3.61 -19.96
C ASN A 103 -12.48 -4.07 -19.54
N GLU A 104 -13.52 -3.56 -20.20
CA GLU A 104 -14.92 -3.86 -19.88
C GLU A 104 -15.26 -5.35 -19.85
N LYS A 105 -14.56 -6.18 -20.63
CA LYS A 105 -14.88 -7.62 -20.75
C LYS A 105 -14.30 -8.45 -19.59
N ASN A 106 -13.17 -8.01 -19.01
CA ASN A 106 -12.51 -8.75 -17.94
C ASN A 106 -12.65 -8.08 -16.55
N LEU A 107 -13.22 -6.88 -16.51
CA LEU A 107 -13.35 -6.05 -15.32
C LEU A 107 -13.98 -6.81 -14.13
N ASP A 108 -15.13 -7.42 -14.34
CA ASP A 108 -15.82 -8.20 -13.31
C ASP A 108 -15.01 -9.45 -12.90
N GLN A 109 -14.42 -10.15 -13.86
CA GLN A 109 -13.59 -11.31 -13.57
C GLN A 109 -12.41 -10.98 -12.66
N MET A 110 -11.82 -9.79 -12.85
CA MET A 110 -10.63 -9.38 -12.12
C MET A 110 -10.95 -8.75 -10.75
N LEU A 111 -12.14 -8.15 -10.59
CA LEU A 111 -12.46 -7.34 -9.42
C LEU A 111 -13.64 -7.86 -8.56
N HIS A 112 -14.34 -8.93 -8.96
CA HIS A 112 -15.56 -9.38 -8.25
C HIS A 112 -15.32 -9.95 -6.84
N LYS A 113 -14.09 -10.28 -6.49
CA LYS A 113 -13.74 -10.89 -5.19
C LYS A 113 -12.93 -9.97 -4.29
N VAL A 114 -12.88 -8.67 -4.58
CA VAL A 114 -12.08 -7.76 -3.78
C VAL A 114 -12.96 -6.96 -2.82
N ASP A 115 -12.43 -6.71 -1.64
CA ASP A 115 -13.09 -5.93 -0.59
C ASP A 115 -12.79 -4.44 -0.71
N GLY A 116 -11.76 -4.09 -1.48
CA GLY A 116 -11.38 -2.71 -1.75
C GLY A 116 -10.52 -2.60 -3.01
N ILE A 117 -10.49 -1.41 -3.60
CA ILE A 117 -9.67 -1.09 -4.77
C ILE A 117 -8.76 0.08 -4.44
N LEU A 118 -7.45 -0.10 -4.64
CA LEU A 118 -6.45 0.95 -4.53
C LEU A 118 -5.81 1.19 -5.89
N VAL A 119 -5.83 2.45 -6.33
CA VAL A 119 -5.13 2.90 -7.53
C VAL A 119 -3.99 3.82 -7.11
N PRO A 120 -2.73 3.37 -7.21
CA PRO A 120 -1.57 4.13 -6.76
C PRO A 120 -1.21 5.27 -7.72
N GLY A 121 -0.17 6.02 -7.35
CA GLY A 121 0.44 7.04 -8.19
C GLY A 121 1.13 6.45 -9.43
N GLY A 122 1.34 7.29 -10.42
CA GLY A 122 2.04 6.94 -11.66
C GLY A 122 2.17 8.15 -12.57
N PHE A 123 2.86 7.98 -13.72
CA PHE A 123 3.11 9.02 -14.69
C PHE A 123 2.68 8.59 -16.10
N GLY A 124 2.33 9.57 -16.94
CA GLY A 124 1.94 9.37 -18.34
C GLY A 124 0.55 8.75 -18.51
N ASN A 125 0.14 8.63 -19.76
CA ASN A 125 -1.25 8.26 -20.13
C ASN A 125 -1.49 6.75 -20.26
N ARG A 126 -0.42 5.93 -20.21
CA ARG A 126 -0.53 4.47 -20.34
C ARG A 126 -1.37 3.90 -19.18
N GLY A 127 -2.32 3.03 -19.47
CA GLY A 127 -3.16 2.35 -18.47
C GLY A 127 -4.17 3.25 -17.74
N THR A 128 -4.33 4.53 -18.12
CA THR A 128 -5.27 5.44 -17.45
C THR A 128 -6.74 5.03 -17.63
N GLU A 129 -7.12 4.51 -18.80
CA GLU A 129 -8.49 4.04 -19.03
C GLU A 129 -8.83 2.85 -18.14
N GLY A 130 -7.92 1.90 -17.93
CA GLY A 130 -8.14 0.81 -16.98
C GLY A 130 -8.27 1.28 -15.53
N MET A 131 -7.54 2.34 -15.13
CA MET A 131 -7.71 2.95 -13.80
C MET A 131 -9.07 3.65 -13.67
N ILE A 132 -9.56 4.30 -14.74
CA ILE A 132 -10.90 4.90 -14.80
C ILE A 132 -11.96 3.80 -14.67
N LEU A 133 -11.81 2.70 -15.40
CA LEU A 133 -12.72 1.54 -15.30
C LEU A 133 -12.74 0.94 -13.89
N ALA A 134 -11.58 0.84 -13.22
CA ALA A 134 -11.52 0.37 -11.84
C ALA A 134 -12.26 1.31 -10.87
N ALA A 135 -12.12 2.61 -11.05
CA ALA A 135 -12.85 3.61 -10.27
C ALA A 135 -14.37 3.53 -10.51
N GLN A 136 -14.78 3.35 -11.78
CA GLN A 136 -16.20 3.14 -12.15
C GLN A 136 -16.75 1.88 -11.50
N TYR A 137 -16.01 0.77 -11.57
CA TYR A 137 -16.39 -0.49 -10.96
C TYR A 137 -16.61 -0.33 -9.46
N ALA A 138 -15.66 0.29 -8.78
CA ALA A 138 -15.75 0.57 -7.35
C ALA A 138 -17.03 1.37 -7.01
N ARG A 139 -17.31 2.44 -7.75
CA ARG A 139 -18.49 3.28 -7.54
C ARG A 139 -19.79 2.53 -7.78
N VAL A 140 -19.89 1.80 -8.88
CA VAL A 140 -21.12 1.08 -9.28
C VAL A 140 -21.42 -0.07 -8.30
N HIS A 141 -20.40 -0.81 -7.88
CA HIS A 141 -20.54 -1.95 -6.98
C HIS A 141 -20.43 -1.56 -5.49
N LYS A 142 -20.23 -0.26 -5.18
CA LYS A 142 -20.08 0.27 -3.82
C LYS A 142 -18.92 -0.37 -3.05
N ILE A 143 -17.84 -0.66 -3.76
CA ILE A 143 -16.59 -1.16 -3.18
C ILE A 143 -15.76 0.05 -2.74
N PRO A 144 -15.17 0.04 -1.52
CA PRO A 144 -14.24 1.09 -1.08
C PRO A 144 -13.12 1.32 -2.09
N TYR A 145 -12.87 2.61 -2.40
CA TYR A 145 -11.84 3.02 -3.36
C TYR A 145 -10.89 4.02 -2.73
N LEU A 146 -9.60 3.81 -2.93
CA LEU A 146 -8.55 4.76 -2.57
C LEU A 146 -7.68 5.07 -3.80
N GLY A 147 -7.72 6.31 -4.26
CA GLY A 147 -6.84 6.82 -5.31
C GLY A 147 -5.72 7.67 -4.73
N ILE A 148 -4.47 7.37 -5.07
CA ILE A 148 -3.30 8.14 -4.66
C ILE A 148 -2.73 8.87 -5.87
N CYS A 149 -2.56 10.20 -5.79
CA CYS A 149 -2.01 11.03 -6.87
C CYS A 149 -2.75 10.79 -8.20
N LEU A 150 -2.17 10.05 -9.15
CA LEU A 150 -2.80 9.70 -10.42
C LEU A 150 -4.12 8.94 -10.21
N GLY A 151 -4.18 8.01 -9.27
CA GLY A 151 -5.40 7.27 -8.96
C GLY A 151 -6.55 8.16 -8.50
N MET A 152 -6.28 9.19 -7.71
CA MET A 152 -7.26 10.21 -7.34
C MET A 152 -7.74 10.99 -8.57
N GLN A 153 -6.82 11.38 -9.46
CA GLN A 153 -7.15 12.09 -10.69
C GLN A 153 -8.04 11.25 -11.62
N MET A 154 -7.75 9.94 -11.72
CA MET A 154 -8.58 9.01 -12.52
C MET A 154 -10.00 8.88 -11.97
N ALA A 155 -10.17 8.88 -10.65
CA ALA A 155 -11.52 8.88 -10.05
C ALA A 155 -12.28 10.18 -10.35
N ILE A 156 -11.59 11.32 -10.37
CA ILE A 156 -12.21 12.61 -10.77
C ILE A 156 -12.63 12.58 -12.23
N VAL A 157 -11.77 12.07 -13.13
CA VAL A 157 -12.10 11.92 -14.55
C VAL A 157 -13.27 10.95 -14.74
N GLU A 158 -13.29 9.83 -14.04
CA GLU A 158 -14.40 8.87 -14.05
C GLU A 158 -15.72 9.57 -13.68
N PHE A 159 -15.72 10.27 -12.55
CA PHE A 159 -16.91 10.96 -12.07
C PHE A 159 -17.38 12.04 -13.05
N ALA A 160 -16.46 12.79 -13.62
CA ALA A 160 -16.76 13.82 -14.62
C ALA A 160 -17.42 13.20 -15.88
N ARG A 161 -16.88 12.10 -16.38
CA ARG A 161 -17.40 11.42 -17.58
C ARG A 161 -18.76 10.75 -17.33
N HIS A 162 -18.86 9.94 -16.28
CA HIS A 162 -20.00 9.02 -16.13
C HIS A 162 -21.09 9.51 -15.17
N VAL A 163 -20.82 10.54 -14.38
CA VAL A 163 -21.82 11.13 -13.48
C VAL A 163 -22.25 12.53 -13.92
N LEU A 164 -21.29 13.36 -14.35
CA LEU A 164 -21.59 14.73 -14.77
C LEU A 164 -21.82 14.87 -16.29
N GLY A 165 -21.52 13.84 -17.09
CA GLY A 165 -21.75 13.84 -18.53
C GLY A 165 -20.70 14.62 -19.34
N TYR A 166 -19.51 14.89 -18.78
CA TYR A 166 -18.42 15.52 -19.51
C TYR A 166 -17.59 14.45 -20.23
N GLU A 167 -18.07 13.94 -21.36
CA GLU A 167 -17.49 12.81 -22.08
C GLU A 167 -16.01 13.00 -22.44
N ASP A 168 -15.59 14.23 -22.73
CA ASP A 168 -14.22 14.60 -23.09
C ASP A 168 -13.29 14.83 -21.88
N ALA A 169 -13.77 14.64 -20.65
CA ALA A 169 -12.94 14.86 -19.46
C ALA A 169 -11.71 13.94 -19.47
N ASN A 170 -10.53 14.53 -19.33
CA ASN A 170 -9.25 13.82 -19.31
C ASN A 170 -8.16 14.64 -18.58
N LEU A 171 -6.95 14.08 -18.46
CA LEU A 171 -5.82 14.76 -17.82
C LEU A 171 -5.11 15.81 -18.70
N SER A 172 -5.51 16.03 -19.94
CA SER A 172 -4.81 16.96 -20.85
C SER A 172 -4.77 18.40 -20.34
N LEU A 173 -5.72 18.78 -19.50
CA LEU A 173 -5.73 20.09 -18.82
C LEU A 173 -4.59 20.25 -17.81
N ILE A 174 -3.98 19.17 -17.33
CA ILE A 174 -2.86 19.21 -16.39
C ILE A 174 -1.55 19.52 -17.12
N HIS A 175 -1.42 19.15 -18.38
CA HIS A 175 -0.24 19.48 -19.20
C HIS A 175 -0.14 20.96 -19.59
N ILE A 176 -1.22 21.71 -19.47
CA ILE A 176 -1.26 23.15 -19.78
C ILE A 176 -0.67 23.99 -18.63
N SER A 177 -0.53 23.43 -17.43
CA SER A 177 -0.15 24.15 -16.21
C SER A 177 1.29 23.93 -15.77
N GLU A 178 2.14 23.23 -16.50
CA GLU A 178 3.58 23.28 -16.22
C GLU A 178 4.12 24.66 -16.66
N PRO A 179 4.55 25.51 -15.70
CA PRO A 179 5.23 26.74 -16.06
C PRO A 179 6.53 26.35 -16.77
N THR A 180 6.67 26.68 -18.04
CA THR A 180 7.95 26.66 -18.75
C THR A 180 8.95 27.42 -17.91
N ARG A 181 9.85 26.70 -17.24
CA ARG A 181 11.03 27.30 -16.63
C ARG A 181 11.91 27.80 -17.76
N HIS A 182 11.91 29.09 -17.98
CA HIS A 182 12.90 29.80 -18.76
C HIS A 182 14.17 30.00 -17.94
#